data_33d0a16de314cd4a039ea676b73aacfc
#
_entry.id   33d0a16de314cd4a039ea676b73aacfc
#
_cell.length_a   1.000
_cell.length_b   1.000
_cell.length_c   1.000
_cell.angle_alpha   90.00
_cell.angle_beta   90.00
_cell.angle_gamma   90.00
#
_symmetry.space_group_name_H-M   'P 1'
#
loop_
_entity.id
_entity.type
_entity.pdbx_description
1 polymer ?
#
loop_
_entity_poly.entity_id
_entity_poly.type
_entity_poly.pdbx_seq_one_letter_code
_entity_poly.pdbx_strand_id
1 'polypeptide(L)'
;MRKKERIVPSEVFLAVRKQDNFVVGIIDFRHPLSYSLRIFGGSIGYSVRPSERRKGYGAEMLKLILSICHDFGEHRVLLTCDKENTASKRIIVKNGGVLEDEVEDTAGLSKSGIIQKYWISV
;
A
#
# COMPACT_ATOMS: atom_id res chain seq x y z
N MET A 1 4.90 -14.59 -29.99
CA MET A 1 5.42 -13.91 -28.82
C MET A 1 4.84 -14.54 -27.58
N ARG A 2 5.66 -14.75 -26.62
CA ARG A 2 5.14 -15.31 -25.42
C ARG A 2 4.17 -14.32 -24.77
N LYS A 3 3.31 -14.86 -23.97
CA LYS A 3 2.40 -14.05 -23.26
C LYS A 3 3.13 -13.08 -22.39
N LYS A 4 2.85 -11.81 -22.56
CA LYS A 4 3.51 -10.83 -21.77
C LYS A 4 3.05 -10.82 -20.36
N GLU A 5 3.97 -10.61 -19.52
CA GLU A 5 3.67 -10.24 -18.18
C GLU A 5 2.87 -8.96 -18.23
N ARG A 6 1.73 -8.95 -17.60
CA ARG A 6 0.92 -7.78 -17.63
C ARG A 6 1.52 -6.71 -16.77
N ILE A 7 1.79 -5.56 -17.34
CA ILE A 7 2.24 -4.42 -16.57
C ILE A 7 1.00 -3.65 -16.18
N VAL A 8 0.71 -3.62 -14.89
CA VAL A 8 -0.45 -2.91 -14.36
C VAL A 8 -0.13 -1.44 -14.34
N PRO A 9 -0.99 -0.57 -14.93
CA PRO A 9 -0.77 0.86 -14.85
C PRO A 9 -0.67 1.31 -13.40
N SER A 10 0.29 2.15 -13.14
CA SER A 10 0.48 2.66 -11.79
C SER A 10 0.90 4.12 -11.83
N GLU A 11 0.66 4.80 -10.74
CA GLU A 11 1.11 6.16 -10.53
C GLU A 11 1.97 6.19 -9.29
N VAL A 12 3.13 6.82 -9.41
CA VAL A 12 4.08 6.92 -8.31
C VAL A 12 4.10 8.36 -7.82
N PHE A 13 3.93 8.53 -6.53
CA PHE A 13 3.95 9.84 -5.89
C PHE A 13 5.08 9.90 -4.91
N LEU A 14 5.76 11.04 -4.87
CA LEU A 14 6.77 11.30 -3.85
C LEU A 14 6.12 12.08 -2.71
N ALA A 15 6.34 11.62 -1.50
CA ALA A 15 5.89 12.36 -0.32
C ALA A 15 7.02 13.32 0.07
N VAL A 16 6.75 14.62 -0.06
CA VAL A 16 7.76 15.65 0.16
C VAL A 16 7.38 16.48 1.38
N ARG A 17 8.33 16.64 2.31
CA ARG A 17 8.12 17.46 3.48
C ARG A 17 8.19 18.92 3.09
N LYS A 18 7.18 19.70 3.46
CA LYS A 18 7.09 21.09 3.03
C LYS A 18 8.22 21.98 3.53
N GLN A 19 8.61 21.76 4.76
CA GLN A 19 9.54 22.70 5.39
C GLN A 19 10.94 22.71 4.79
N ASP A 20 11.35 21.60 4.14
CA ASP A 20 12.70 21.53 3.58
C ASP A 20 12.77 20.81 2.25
N ASN A 21 11.62 20.49 1.66
CA ASN A 21 11.52 19.77 0.37
C ASN A 21 12.20 18.41 0.38
N PHE A 22 12.33 17.79 1.55
CA PHE A 22 12.96 16.50 1.70
C PHE A 22 11.97 15.39 1.33
N VAL A 23 12.39 14.44 0.50
CA VAL A 23 11.52 13.31 0.14
C VAL A 23 11.53 12.31 1.28
N VAL A 24 10.40 12.16 1.96
CA VAL A 24 10.29 11.29 3.12
C VAL A 24 9.76 9.90 2.77
N GLY A 25 9.16 9.75 1.58
CA GLY A 25 8.63 8.45 1.19
C GLY A 25 8.13 8.41 -0.24
N ILE A 26 7.68 7.24 -0.63
CA ILE A 26 7.14 6.96 -1.96
C ILE A 26 5.82 6.24 -1.79
N ILE A 27 4.87 6.59 -2.63
CA ILE A 27 3.56 5.94 -2.69
C ILE A 27 3.32 5.48 -4.11
N ASP A 28 2.79 4.27 -4.25
CA ASP A 28 2.52 3.65 -5.51
C ASP A 28 1.04 3.24 -5.53
N PHE A 29 0.30 3.70 -6.53
CA PHE A 29 -1.11 3.35 -6.70
C PHE A 29 -1.25 2.57 -8.00
N ARG A 30 -1.70 1.33 -7.91
CA ARG A 30 -1.79 0.39 -9.03
C ARG A 30 -3.24 0.10 -9.36
N HIS A 31 -3.58 0.23 -10.64
CA HIS A 31 -4.93 -0.10 -11.09
C HIS A 31 -4.89 -0.42 -12.58
N PRO A 32 -5.73 -1.37 -13.05
CA PRO A 32 -6.57 -2.22 -12.22
C PRO A 32 -5.74 -3.28 -11.52
N LEU A 33 -6.31 -3.94 -10.52
CA LEU A 33 -5.62 -5.00 -9.81
C LEU A 33 -5.40 -6.21 -10.72
N SER A 34 -4.16 -6.68 -10.80
CA SER A 34 -3.85 -7.96 -11.41
C SER A 34 -4.07 -9.06 -10.37
N TYR A 35 -4.02 -10.31 -10.82
CA TYR A 35 -4.16 -11.45 -9.91
C TYR A 35 -3.10 -11.41 -8.79
N SER A 36 -1.84 -11.19 -9.18
CA SER A 36 -0.74 -11.14 -8.20
C SER A 36 -0.91 -10.02 -7.19
N LEU A 37 -1.32 -8.84 -7.66
CA LEU A 37 -1.52 -7.70 -6.76
C LEU A 37 -2.67 -7.95 -5.80
N ARG A 38 -3.73 -8.63 -6.28
CA ARG A 38 -4.86 -8.94 -5.44
C ARG A 38 -4.50 -9.88 -4.30
N ILE A 39 -3.57 -10.79 -4.53
CA ILE A 39 -3.18 -11.77 -3.52
C ILE A 39 -2.03 -11.27 -2.65
N PHE A 40 -1.01 -10.66 -3.25
CA PHE A 40 0.23 -10.37 -2.53
C PHE A 40 0.56 -8.89 -2.37
N GLY A 41 0.14 -8.04 -3.29
CA GLY A 41 0.63 -6.67 -3.34
C GLY A 41 -0.39 -5.58 -3.05
N GLY A 42 -1.67 -5.82 -3.38
CA GLY A 42 -2.72 -4.81 -3.21
C GLY A 42 -2.66 -3.69 -4.22
N SER A 43 -3.57 -2.73 -4.09
CA SER A 43 -3.65 -1.57 -4.98
C SER A 43 -2.71 -0.45 -4.58
N ILE A 44 -2.32 -0.39 -3.33
CA ILE A 44 -1.46 0.68 -2.82
C ILE A 44 -0.23 0.07 -2.18
N GLY A 45 0.92 0.60 -2.56
CA GLY A 45 2.17 0.33 -1.87
C GLY A 45 2.76 1.64 -1.39
N TYR A 46 3.38 1.64 -0.23
CA TYR A 46 4.05 2.84 0.24
C TYR A 46 5.21 2.47 1.14
N SER A 47 6.20 3.35 1.18
CA SER A 47 7.30 3.18 2.12
C SER A 47 7.81 4.53 2.58
N VAL A 48 8.26 4.57 3.82
CA VAL A 48 8.83 5.76 4.43
C VAL A 48 10.33 5.57 4.53
N ARG A 49 11.09 6.60 4.17
CA ARG A 49 12.55 6.58 4.29
C ARG A 49 12.93 6.19 5.73
N PRO A 50 13.88 5.28 5.93
CA PRO A 50 14.19 4.81 7.29
C PRO A 50 14.48 5.91 8.30
N SER A 51 15.17 6.99 7.91
CA SER A 51 15.48 8.10 8.81
C SER A 51 14.25 8.89 9.22
N GLU A 52 13.14 8.73 8.50
CA GLU A 52 11.92 9.51 8.72
C GLU A 52 10.79 8.69 9.33
N ARG A 53 11.08 7.48 9.74
CA ARG A 53 10.07 6.62 10.36
C ARG A 53 9.77 7.06 11.78
N ARG A 54 8.61 6.61 12.29
CA ARG A 54 8.11 6.92 13.63
C ARG A 54 7.80 8.40 13.83
N LYS A 55 7.50 9.11 12.76
CA LYS A 55 7.11 10.51 12.79
C LYS A 55 5.70 10.74 12.29
N GLY A 56 4.96 9.67 12.00
CA GLY A 56 3.58 9.77 11.53
C GLY A 56 3.43 9.94 10.02
N TYR A 57 4.50 9.92 9.26
CA TYR A 57 4.41 10.13 7.81
C TYR A 57 3.67 9.01 7.09
N GLY A 58 3.83 7.77 7.52
CA GLY A 58 3.13 6.66 6.88
C GLY A 58 1.62 6.81 6.94
N ALA A 59 1.09 7.19 8.09
CA ALA A 59 -0.35 7.40 8.27
C ALA A 59 -0.83 8.56 7.42
N GLU A 60 -0.07 9.65 7.38
CA GLU A 60 -0.41 10.82 6.58
C GLU A 60 -0.36 10.52 5.09
N MET A 61 0.68 9.79 4.65
CA MET A 61 0.82 9.38 3.26
C MET A 61 -0.37 8.51 2.84
N LEU A 62 -0.76 7.56 3.67
CA LEU A 62 -1.91 6.71 3.35
C LEU A 62 -3.17 7.54 3.24
N LYS A 63 -3.39 8.45 4.18
CA LYS A 63 -4.57 9.32 4.14
C LYS A 63 -4.63 10.13 2.84
N LEU A 64 -3.50 10.67 2.40
CA LEU A 64 -3.43 11.47 1.18
C LEU A 64 -3.72 10.63 -0.07
N ILE A 65 -3.14 9.43 -0.15
CA ILE A 65 -3.35 8.59 -1.33
C ILE A 65 -4.80 8.07 -1.39
N LEU A 66 -5.44 7.85 -0.25
CA LEU A 66 -6.84 7.43 -0.25
C LEU A 66 -7.73 8.51 -0.85
N SER A 67 -7.43 9.78 -0.60
CA SER A 67 -8.14 10.88 -1.20
C SER A 67 -7.95 10.91 -2.72
N ILE A 68 -6.74 10.65 -3.17
CA ILE A 68 -6.43 10.59 -4.61
C ILE A 68 -7.16 9.41 -5.26
N CYS A 69 -7.21 8.26 -4.60
CA CYS A 69 -7.95 7.11 -5.10
C CYS A 69 -9.44 7.42 -5.25
N HIS A 70 -10.00 8.13 -4.29
CA HIS A 70 -11.39 8.55 -4.36
C HIS A 70 -11.62 9.43 -5.60
N ASP A 71 -10.71 10.36 -5.86
CA ASP A 71 -10.80 11.26 -7.00
C ASP A 71 -10.67 10.52 -8.33
N PHE A 72 -9.98 9.39 -8.34
CA PHE A 72 -9.89 8.53 -9.53
C PHE A 72 -11.13 7.64 -9.72
N GLY A 73 -12.10 7.73 -8.81
CA GLY A 73 -13.34 6.96 -8.94
C GLY A 73 -13.30 5.59 -8.30
N GLU A 74 -12.28 5.29 -7.51
CA GLU A 74 -12.23 4.02 -6.79
C GLU A 74 -13.22 4.05 -5.64
N HIS A 75 -13.85 2.91 -5.36
CA HIS A 75 -14.78 2.78 -4.23
C HIS A 75 -14.12 2.16 -3.03
N ARG A 76 -13.17 1.28 -3.27
CA ARG A 76 -12.37 0.68 -2.20
C ARG A 76 -11.03 0.27 -2.76
N VAL A 77 -10.05 0.20 -1.89
CA VAL A 77 -8.69 -0.18 -2.27
C VAL A 77 -8.19 -1.29 -1.36
N LEU A 78 -7.32 -2.11 -1.91
CA LEU A 78 -6.75 -3.26 -1.21
C LEU A 78 -5.34 -2.92 -0.75
N LEU A 79 -5.06 -3.15 0.52
CA LEU A 79 -3.71 -3.05 1.05
C LEU A 79 -3.32 -4.38 1.67
N THR A 80 -2.06 -4.73 1.53
CA THR A 80 -1.53 -5.95 2.13
C THR A 80 -0.37 -5.59 3.03
N CYS A 81 -0.15 -6.37 4.06
CA CYS A 81 1.02 -6.22 4.90
C CYS A 81 1.39 -7.55 5.51
N ASP A 82 2.65 -7.65 5.94
CA ASP A 82 3.13 -8.80 6.70
C ASP A 82 2.34 -8.86 8.02
N LYS A 83 1.88 -10.04 8.37
CA LYS A 83 1.11 -10.25 9.61
C LYS A 83 1.83 -9.69 10.83
N GLU A 84 3.16 -9.74 10.84
CA GLU A 84 3.95 -9.25 11.96
C GLU A 84 4.32 -7.77 11.86
N ASN A 85 3.96 -7.11 10.78
CA ASN A 85 4.22 -5.68 10.64
C ASN A 85 3.13 -4.89 11.37
N THR A 86 3.28 -4.78 12.68
CA THR A 86 2.28 -4.13 13.53
C THR A 86 2.11 -2.66 13.18
N ALA A 87 3.18 -1.99 12.81
CA ALA A 87 3.13 -0.58 12.46
C ALA A 87 2.26 -0.33 11.24
N SER A 88 2.46 -1.10 10.17
CA SER A 88 1.67 -0.98 8.96
C SER A 88 0.21 -1.34 9.23
N LYS A 89 -0.02 -2.43 9.95
CA LYS A 89 -1.36 -2.86 10.32
C LYS A 89 -2.13 -1.77 11.07
N ARG A 90 -1.46 -1.11 12.01
CA ARG A 90 -2.07 -0.07 12.81
C ARG A 90 -2.46 1.13 11.94
N ILE A 91 -1.61 1.50 11.01
CA ILE A 91 -1.88 2.59 10.07
C ILE A 91 -3.09 2.25 9.18
N ILE A 92 -3.13 1.04 8.65
CA ILE A 92 -4.22 0.58 7.79
C ILE A 92 -5.55 0.58 8.54
N VAL A 93 -5.58 0.01 9.73
CA VAL A 93 -6.80 -0.08 10.54
C VAL A 93 -7.27 1.31 10.96
N LYS A 94 -6.34 2.19 11.31
CA LYS A 94 -6.67 3.56 11.68
C LYS A 94 -7.35 4.32 10.53
N ASN A 95 -7.03 3.96 9.30
CA ASN A 95 -7.63 4.57 8.12
C ASN A 95 -8.86 3.80 7.62
N GLY A 96 -9.44 2.95 8.44
CA GLY A 96 -10.68 2.26 8.11
C GLY A 96 -10.48 0.90 7.47
N GLY A 97 -9.30 0.34 7.53
CA GLY A 97 -9.02 -0.96 6.94
C GLY A 97 -9.74 -2.08 7.67
N VAL A 98 -10.35 -2.96 6.89
CA VAL A 98 -11.04 -4.14 7.39
C VAL A 98 -10.33 -5.37 6.86
N LEU A 99 -9.92 -6.24 7.76
CA LEU A 99 -9.23 -7.48 7.39
C LEU A 99 -10.17 -8.38 6.60
N GLU A 100 -9.75 -8.76 5.39
CA GLU A 100 -10.51 -9.71 4.59
C GLU A 100 -9.99 -11.13 4.84
N ASP A 101 -8.67 -11.30 4.79
CA ASP A 101 -8.11 -12.63 4.73
C ASP A 101 -6.62 -12.62 5.08
N GLU A 102 -6.10 -13.81 5.38
CA GLU A 102 -4.67 -14.04 5.50
C GLU A 102 -4.29 -15.10 4.48
N VAL A 103 -3.19 -14.90 3.79
CA VAL A 103 -2.72 -15.86 2.79
C VAL A 103 -1.28 -16.23 3.08
N GLU A 104 -0.93 -17.45 2.71
CA GLU A 104 0.45 -17.90 2.81
C GLU A 104 1.29 -17.17 1.77
N ASP A 105 2.43 -16.66 2.19
CA ASP A 105 3.30 -15.88 1.32
C ASP A 105 4.22 -16.79 0.51
N THR A 106 3.68 -17.34 -0.57
CA THR A 106 4.45 -18.21 -1.45
C THR A 106 5.43 -17.44 -2.33
N ALA A 107 5.31 -16.13 -2.37
CA ALA A 107 6.19 -15.27 -3.16
C ALA A 107 7.41 -14.78 -2.36
N GLY A 108 7.45 -15.03 -1.06
CA GLY A 108 8.58 -14.65 -0.21
C GLY A 108 8.70 -13.16 0.04
N LEU A 109 7.57 -12.44 0.08
CA LEU A 109 7.57 -10.99 0.24
C LEU A 109 7.57 -10.53 1.69
N SER A 110 7.29 -11.43 2.63
CA SER A 110 7.17 -11.08 4.03
C SER A 110 8.11 -11.90 4.89
N LYS A 111 8.36 -11.44 6.11
CA LYS A 111 9.18 -12.15 7.07
C LYS A 111 8.43 -13.27 7.78
N SER A 112 7.16 -13.04 8.08
CA SER A 112 6.37 -14.01 8.83
C SER A 112 5.91 -15.19 7.98
N GLY A 113 5.91 -15.03 6.65
CA GLY A 113 5.37 -16.02 5.75
C GLY A 113 3.86 -15.91 5.60
N ILE A 114 3.24 -14.89 6.19
CA ILE A 114 1.79 -14.68 6.11
C ILE A 114 1.53 -13.22 5.76
N ILE A 115 0.68 -13.04 4.76
CA ILE A 115 0.26 -11.71 4.31
C ILE A 115 -1.19 -11.50 4.71
N GLN A 116 -1.48 -10.37 5.34
CA GLN A 116 -2.84 -9.96 5.66
C GLN A 116 -3.35 -9.01 4.59
N LYS A 117 -4.61 -9.17 4.22
CA LYS A 117 -5.26 -8.37 3.19
C LYS A 117 -6.37 -7.53 3.81
N TYR A 118 -6.32 -6.24 3.57
CA TYR A 118 -7.27 -5.28 4.11
C TYR A 118 -7.93 -4.49 3.00
N TRP A 119 -9.22 -4.23 3.15
CA TRP A 119 -9.95 -3.33 2.25
C TRP A 119 -10.24 -2.03 2.99
N ILE A 120 -10.04 -0.92 2.29
CA ILE A 120 -10.39 0.40 2.80
C ILE A 120 -11.38 1.02 1.82
N SER A 121 -12.51 1.51 2.34
CA SER A 121 -13.48 2.26 1.53
C SER A 121 -12.98 3.68 1.32
N VAL A 122 -13.10 4.16 0.11
CA VAL A 122 -12.63 5.51 -0.24
C VAL A 122 -13.72 6.38 -0.83
#